data_1577cca80f3cddb66a7752d1a42e0970
#
_entry.id   1577cca80f3cddb66a7752d1a42e0970
#
_cell.length_a   1.000
_cell.length_b   1.000
_cell.length_c   1.000
_cell.angle_alpha   90.00
_cell.angle_beta   90.00
_cell.angle_gamma   90.00
#
_symmetry.space_group_name_H-M   'P 1'
#
loop_
_entity.id
_entity.type
_entity.pdbx_description
1 polymer ?
#
loop_
_entity_poly.entity_id
_entity_poly.type
_entity_poly.pdbx_seq_one_letter_code
_entity_poly.pdbx_strand_id
1 'polypeptide(L)'
;MMEGDEQILAVDWGATSVKSALVSVGGRVLSPLKRRRTPHPCSPETFVEVVRRRVESTGASRVGVGFPGEMREGRVVGTGNLARVGGPGTPLIPELVERWRGRDLSRELSAETGVEVRVINDAALAALGCGGGYGVELIVTLGTGCGLAVMVNGELQPAPDVGTHPTPDGRNFDEALGERSRAKDEVRWRDDVRRALEGWRSVYG
;
A
#
# COMPACT_ATOMS: atom_id res chain seq x y z
N MET A 1 9.39 4.53 -36.16
CA MET A 1 9.98 4.65 -34.82
C MET A 1 9.10 3.82 -33.87
N MET A 2 9.63 2.73 -33.37
CA MET A 2 8.93 1.97 -32.31
C MET A 2 8.84 2.92 -31.11
N GLU A 3 7.63 3.30 -30.67
CA GLU A 3 7.42 3.96 -29.39
C GLU A 3 8.11 3.10 -28.33
N GLY A 4 9.22 3.62 -27.80
CA GLY A 4 9.92 2.94 -26.71
C GLY A 4 8.90 2.76 -25.59
N ASP A 5 8.65 1.52 -25.18
CA ASP A 5 7.75 1.18 -24.07
C ASP A 5 8.06 2.11 -22.90
N GLU A 6 7.19 3.08 -22.65
CA GLU A 6 7.32 4.00 -21.53
C GLU A 6 7.46 3.20 -20.25
N GLN A 7 8.58 3.41 -19.52
CA GLN A 7 8.92 2.64 -18.34
C GLN A 7 8.42 3.35 -17.09
N ILE A 8 7.56 2.68 -16.38
CA ILE A 8 7.01 3.15 -15.11
C ILE A 8 7.71 2.39 -13.99
N LEU A 9 8.26 3.10 -13.00
CA LEU A 9 8.73 2.50 -11.77
C LEU A 9 7.54 2.24 -10.85
N ALA A 10 7.21 0.98 -10.63
CA ALA A 10 6.24 0.57 -9.62
C ALA A 10 6.95 0.32 -8.27
N VAL A 11 6.48 0.94 -7.20
CA VAL A 11 6.99 0.79 -5.84
C VAL A 11 5.85 0.37 -4.92
N ASP A 12 5.92 -0.84 -4.38
CA ASP A 12 5.03 -1.33 -3.32
C ASP A 12 5.76 -1.15 -1.97
N TRP A 13 5.35 -0.14 -1.21
CA TRP A 13 5.92 0.13 0.11
C TRP A 13 5.07 -0.53 1.19
N GLY A 14 5.43 -1.73 1.56
CA GLY A 14 4.75 -2.45 2.64
C GLY A 14 5.33 -2.16 4.02
N ALA A 15 4.62 -2.62 5.05
CA ALA A 15 5.03 -2.44 6.46
C ALA A 15 6.39 -3.08 6.79
N THR A 16 6.79 -4.16 6.13
CA THR A 16 8.04 -4.89 6.40
C THR A 16 9.05 -4.85 5.27
N SER A 17 8.58 -4.64 4.03
CA SER A 17 9.46 -4.59 2.86
C SER A 17 8.96 -3.63 1.80
N VAL A 18 9.91 -2.94 1.17
CA VAL A 18 9.70 -2.15 -0.05
C VAL A 18 10.09 -3.01 -1.24
N LYS A 19 9.16 -3.18 -2.18
CA LYS A 19 9.38 -3.89 -3.44
C LYS A 19 9.32 -2.91 -4.59
N SER A 20 10.07 -3.13 -5.65
CA SER A 20 10.00 -2.29 -6.85
C SER A 20 10.43 -3.04 -8.10
N ALA A 21 9.78 -2.70 -9.22
CA ALA A 21 10.13 -3.17 -10.55
C ALA A 21 9.80 -2.10 -11.60
N LEU A 22 10.44 -2.17 -12.75
CA LEU A 22 9.98 -1.44 -13.93
C LEU A 22 8.84 -2.22 -14.58
N VAL A 23 7.80 -1.51 -14.99
CA VAL A 23 6.65 -2.04 -15.71
C VAL A 23 6.37 -1.17 -16.95
N SER A 24 5.77 -1.77 -17.98
CA SER A 24 5.26 -1.01 -19.12
C SER A 24 3.90 -0.39 -18.80
N VAL A 25 3.43 0.54 -19.60
CA VAL A 25 2.07 1.10 -19.54
C VAL A 25 1.00 0.00 -19.57
N GLY A 26 1.23 -1.09 -20.31
CA GLY A 26 0.33 -2.25 -20.36
C GLY A 26 0.47 -3.23 -19.19
N GLY A 27 1.22 -2.90 -18.14
CA GLY A 27 1.34 -3.73 -16.91
C GLY A 27 2.36 -4.87 -17.02
N ARG A 28 3.09 -5.02 -18.13
CA ARG A 28 4.14 -6.05 -18.25
C ARG A 28 5.34 -5.71 -17.38
N VAL A 29 5.83 -6.65 -16.59
CA VAL A 29 7.04 -6.49 -15.77
C VAL A 29 8.27 -6.51 -16.69
N LEU A 30 9.08 -5.45 -16.63
CA LEU A 30 10.24 -5.22 -17.49
C LEU A 30 11.59 -5.46 -16.79
N SER A 31 11.61 -5.53 -15.46
CA SER A 31 12.84 -5.74 -14.69
C SER A 31 12.64 -6.76 -13.57
N PRO A 32 13.71 -7.38 -13.05
CA PRO A 32 13.62 -8.18 -11.84
C PRO A 32 13.04 -7.38 -10.67
N LEU A 33 12.21 -8.04 -9.85
CA LEU A 33 11.68 -7.48 -8.62
C LEU A 33 12.83 -7.23 -7.64
N LYS A 34 13.04 -5.99 -7.24
CA LYS A 34 13.94 -5.64 -6.15
C LYS A 34 13.18 -5.52 -4.84
N ARG A 35 13.75 -6.09 -3.79
CA ARG A 35 13.19 -6.07 -2.43
C ARG A 35 14.22 -5.58 -1.44
N ARG A 36 13.78 -4.73 -0.50
CA ARG A 36 14.56 -4.29 0.67
C ARG A 36 13.68 -4.21 1.91
N ARG A 37 14.27 -4.24 3.09
CA ARG A 37 13.52 -4.02 4.33
C ARG A 37 13.00 -2.58 4.38
N THR A 38 11.76 -2.42 4.85
CA THR A 38 11.24 -1.10 5.21
C THR A 38 12.05 -0.54 6.38
N PRO A 39 12.57 0.68 6.27
CA PRO A 39 13.23 1.34 7.40
C PRO A 39 12.21 1.65 8.50
N HIS A 40 12.59 1.42 9.75
CA HIS A 40 11.79 1.78 10.92
C HIS A 40 12.68 2.40 12.00
N PRO A 41 12.28 3.54 12.57
CA PRO A 41 11.20 4.39 12.09
C PRO A 41 11.50 4.96 10.70
N CYS A 42 10.46 5.22 9.92
CA CYS A 42 10.60 5.85 8.61
C CYS A 42 10.04 7.27 8.65
N SER A 43 10.92 8.26 8.44
CA SER A 43 10.48 9.64 8.30
C SER A 43 10.03 9.94 6.86
N PRO A 44 9.24 11.02 6.63
CA PRO A 44 8.91 11.47 5.29
C PRO A 44 10.16 11.65 4.40
N GLU A 45 11.22 12.22 4.94
CA GLU A 45 12.47 12.47 4.21
C GLU A 45 13.16 11.15 3.83
N THR A 46 13.15 10.16 4.73
CA THR A 46 13.67 8.82 4.45
C THR A 46 12.86 8.15 3.33
N PHE A 47 11.53 8.30 3.35
CA PHE A 47 10.65 7.78 2.31
C PHE A 47 10.97 8.42 0.95
N VAL A 48 10.99 9.74 0.89
CA VAL A 48 11.31 10.51 -0.31
C VAL A 48 12.66 10.11 -0.88
N GLU A 49 13.70 10.06 -0.03
CA GLU A 49 15.07 9.71 -0.43
C GLU A 49 15.16 8.27 -1.02
N VAL A 50 14.46 7.32 -0.42
CA VAL A 50 14.45 5.94 -0.94
C VAL A 50 13.82 5.86 -2.32
N VAL A 51 12.70 6.56 -2.54
CA VAL A 51 12.03 6.61 -3.85
C VAL A 51 12.89 7.36 -4.86
N ARG A 52 13.45 8.52 -4.50
CA ARG A 52 14.33 9.32 -5.35
C ARG A 52 15.51 8.50 -5.88
N ARG A 53 16.27 7.83 -4.98
CA ARG A 53 17.39 6.96 -5.38
C ARG A 53 16.94 5.84 -6.31
N ARG A 54 15.72 5.37 -6.13
CA ARG A 54 15.20 4.30 -6.98
C ARG A 54 14.88 4.81 -8.38
N VAL A 55 14.31 6.02 -8.49
CA VAL A 55 14.08 6.70 -9.78
C VAL A 55 15.41 6.91 -10.51
N GLU A 56 16.41 7.52 -9.84
CA GLU A 56 17.73 7.75 -10.41
C GLU A 56 18.40 6.48 -10.93
N SER A 57 18.27 5.37 -10.18
CA SER A 57 18.89 4.09 -10.56
C SER A 57 18.21 3.38 -11.73
N THR A 58 16.99 3.80 -12.10
CA THR A 58 16.21 3.15 -13.16
C THR A 58 16.02 4.02 -14.39
N GLY A 59 16.11 5.34 -14.25
CA GLY A 59 15.79 6.29 -15.31
C GLY A 59 14.32 6.27 -15.73
N ALA A 60 13.41 5.82 -14.85
CA ALA A 60 11.99 5.76 -15.15
C ALA A 60 11.43 7.17 -15.37
N SER A 61 10.54 7.33 -16.35
CA SER A 61 9.89 8.59 -16.71
C SER A 61 8.65 8.88 -15.85
N ARG A 62 8.07 7.86 -15.24
CA ARG A 62 6.93 7.93 -14.33
C ARG A 62 7.07 6.96 -13.17
N VAL A 63 6.39 7.26 -12.06
CA VAL A 63 6.45 6.45 -10.84
C VAL A 63 5.06 6.27 -10.25
N GLY A 64 4.71 5.02 -9.92
CA GLY A 64 3.57 4.67 -9.08
C GLY A 64 4.04 4.12 -7.74
N VAL A 65 3.56 4.69 -6.63
CA VAL A 65 3.94 4.28 -5.28
C VAL A 65 2.72 3.87 -4.47
N GLY A 66 2.72 2.65 -3.93
CA GLY A 66 1.80 2.22 -2.88
C GLY A 66 2.32 2.65 -1.52
N PHE A 67 1.53 3.42 -0.78
CA PHE A 67 1.85 3.91 0.57
C PHE A 67 1.16 3.04 1.63
N PRO A 68 1.87 2.55 2.67
CA PRO A 68 1.33 1.59 3.64
C PRO A 68 0.56 2.27 4.78
N GLY A 69 -0.34 3.17 4.46
CA GLY A 69 -1.14 3.91 5.43
C GLY A 69 -2.35 4.57 4.79
N GLU A 70 -3.18 5.20 5.62
CA GLU A 70 -4.38 5.86 5.14
C GLU A 70 -4.04 7.12 4.36
N MET A 71 -4.65 7.22 3.17
CA MET A 71 -4.60 8.40 2.32
C MET A 71 -6.01 8.89 2.02
N ARG A 72 -6.21 10.21 2.05
CA ARG A 72 -7.48 10.84 1.69
C ARG A 72 -7.21 12.06 0.83
N GLU A 73 -7.86 12.13 -0.33
CA GLU A 73 -7.67 13.22 -1.31
C GLU A 73 -6.19 13.47 -1.65
N GLY A 74 -5.41 12.39 -1.82
CA GLY A 74 -3.98 12.45 -2.12
C GLY A 74 -3.07 12.83 -0.96
N ARG A 75 -3.62 13.01 0.26
CA ARG A 75 -2.85 13.40 1.45
C ARG A 75 -2.78 12.28 2.47
N VAL A 76 -1.67 12.21 3.17
CA VAL A 76 -1.47 11.26 4.27
C VAL A 76 -2.36 11.63 5.46
N VAL A 77 -3.18 10.68 5.89
CA VAL A 77 -4.02 10.77 7.10
C VAL A 77 -3.47 9.89 8.21
N GLY A 78 -3.07 8.66 7.86
CA GLY A 78 -2.49 7.70 8.78
C GLY A 78 -1.17 7.15 8.27
N THR A 79 -0.25 6.85 9.16
CA THR A 79 1.12 6.44 8.82
C THR A 79 1.31 4.92 8.73
N GLY A 80 0.25 4.15 9.00
CA GLY A 80 0.38 2.72 9.15
C GLY A 80 1.48 2.36 10.16
N ASN A 81 2.45 1.58 9.71
CA ASN A 81 3.58 1.15 10.56
C ASN A 81 4.84 2.02 10.42
N LEU A 82 4.86 3.06 9.56
CA LEU A 82 6.08 3.83 9.28
C LEU A 82 6.56 4.65 10.48
N ALA A 83 5.64 5.21 11.26
CA ALA A 83 5.97 6.00 12.45
C ALA A 83 6.17 5.15 13.73
N ARG A 84 6.43 3.85 13.60
CA ARG A 84 6.71 2.97 14.74
C ARG A 84 8.21 2.80 14.94
N VAL A 85 8.63 2.65 16.19
CA VAL A 85 10.04 2.54 16.58
C VAL A 85 10.78 1.42 15.84
N GLY A 86 10.17 0.24 15.74
CA GLY A 86 10.78 -0.94 15.10
C GLY A 86 9.83 -1.65 14.12
N GLY A 87 8.78 -0.97 13.64
CA GLY A 87 7.79 -1.54 12.73
C GLY A 87 6.59 -2.18 13.45
N PRO A 88 5.89 -3.12 12.78
CA PRO A 88 4.63 -3.67 13.28
C PRO A 88 4.70 -4.21 14.71
N GLY A 89 3.73 -3.82 15.54
CA GLY A 89 3.63 -4.25 16.93
C GLY A 89 4.52 -3.51 17.93
N THR A 90 5.27 -2.50 17.48
CA THR A 90 6.06 -1.63 18.37
C THR A 90 5.35 -0.29 18.60
N PRO A 91 5.75 0.50 19.63
CA PRO A 91 5.13 1.79 19.92
C PRO A 91 5.21 2.77 18.74
N LEU A 92 4.19 3.61 18.61
CA LEU A 92 4.20 4.77 17.71
C LEU A 92 5.05 5.89 18.30
N ILE A 93 5.63 6.70 17.42
CA ILE A 93 6.34 7.94 17.75
C ILE A 93 5.40 9.11 17.38
N PRO A 94 4.73 9.76 18.35
CA PRO A 94 3.71 10.76 18.09
C PRO A 94 4.21 11.92 17.21
N GLU A 95 5.42 12.41 17.47
CA GLU A 95 6.03 13.51 16.72
C GLU A 95 6.25 13.13 15.24
N LEU A 96 6.55 11.86 14.99
CA LEU A 96 6.72 11.37 13.63
C LEU A 96 5.37 11.20 12.91
N VAL A 97 4.32 10.81 13.63
CA VAL A 97 2.94 10.78 13.07
C VAL A 97 2.54 12.18 12.61
N GLU A 98 2.77 13.21 13.43
CA GLU A 98 2.43 14.60 13.06
C GLU A 98 3.24 15.10 11.85
N ARG A 99 4.50 14.68 11.71
CA ARG A 99 5.31 15.04 10.53
C ARG A 99 4.79 14.45 9.22
N TRP A 100 4.09 13.33 9.27
CA TRP A 100 3.46 12.70 8.11
C TRP A 100 2.11 13.32 7.74
N ARG A 101 1.37 13.82 8.73
CA ARG A 101 -0.01 14.27 8.56
C ARG A 101 -0.15 15.36 7.51
N GLY A 102 -1.11 15.19 6.60
CA GLY A 102 -1.48 16.16 5.58
C GLY A 102 -0.49 16.32 4.42
N ARG A 103 0.61 15.54 4.39
CA ARG A 103 1.60 15.63 3.30
C ARG A 103 1.01 15.15 1.98
N ASP A 104 1.32 15.88 0.92
CA ASP A 104 1.04 15.53 -0.47
C ASP A 104 2.27 14.87 -1.07
N LEU A 105 2.38 13.55 -0.89
CA LEU A 105 3.56 12.79 -1.30
C LEU A 105 3.75 12.75 -2.82
N SER A 106 2.66 12.80 -3.59
CA SER A 106 2.76 12.85 -5.05
C SER A 106 3.47 14.12 -5.51
N ARG A 107 3.06 15.26 -4.96
CA ARG A 107 3.66 16.55 -5.28
C ARG A 107 5.12 16.65 -4.80
N GLU A 108 5.38 16.20 -3.57
CA GLU A 108 6.72 16.24 -2.99
C GLU A 108 7.70 15.36 -3.79
N LEU A 109 7.32 14.11 -4.07
CA LEU A 109 8.15 13.19 -4.84
C LEU A 109 8.35 13.68 -6.29
N SER A 110 7.31 14.24 -6.93
CA SER A 110 7.46 14.78 -8.28
C SER A 110 8.45 15.95 -8.31
N ALA A 111 8.42 16.83 -7.30
CA ALA A 111 9.35 17.93 -7.18
C ALA A 111 10.81 17.46 -6.97
N GLU A 112 11.01 16.43 -6.12
CA GLU A 112 12.33 15.90 -5.79
C GLU A 112 12.93 15.03 -6.91
N THR A 113 12.10 14.36 -7.71
CA THR A 113 12.58 13.41 -8.74
C THR A 113 12.59 14.01 -10.14
N GLY A 114 11.88 15.11 -10.38
CA GLY A 114 11.71 15.72 -11.69
C GLY A 114 10.82 14.93 -12.66
N VAL A 115 10.14 13.86 -12.19
CA VAL A 115 9.22 13.04 -13.00
C VAL A 115 7.84 12.99 -12.38
N GLU A 116 6.82 12.60 -13.15
CA GLU A 116 5.47 12.42 -12.62
C GLU A 116 5.45 11.26 -11.62
N VAL A 117 5.05 11.54 -10.37
CA VAL A 117 4.87 10.53 -9.33
C VAL A 117 3.42 10.54 -8.84
N ARG A 118 2.81 9.36 -8.79
CA ARG A 118 1.51 9.16 -8.15
C ARG A 118 1.66 8.25 -6.95
N VAL A 119 1.09 8.67 -5.82
CA VAL A 119 1.09 7.92 -4.56
C VAL A 119 -0.36 7.63 -4.19
N ILE A 120 -0.65 6.36 -3.95
CA ILE A 120 -1.95 5.87 -3.47
C ILE A 120 -1.73 4.89 -2.32
N ASN A 121 -2.79 4.48 -1.63
CA ASN A 121 -2.69 3.41 -0.64
C ASN A 121 -2.20 2.09 -1.29
N ASP A 122 -1.47 1.25 -0.55
CA ASP A 122 -0.87 0.01 -1.05
C ASP A 122 -1.92 -1.05 -1.47
N ALA A 123 -3.05 -1.16 -0.74
CA ALA A 123 -4.16 -2.03 -1.15
C ALA A 123 -4.84 -1.51 -2.44
N ALA A 124 -4.97 -0.19 -2.58
CA ALA A 124 -5.48 0.43 -3.80
C ALA A 124 -4.54 0.19 -5.01
N LEU A 125 -3.22 0.27 -4.80
CA LEU A 125 -2.24 -0.08 -5.84
C LEU A 125 -2.36 -1.55 -6.25
N ALA A 126 -2.51 -2.47 -5.28
CA ALA A 126 -2.72 -3.89 -5.56
C ALA A 126 -4.01 -4.12 -6.36
N ALA A 127 -5.10 -3.41 -6.01
CA ALA A 127 -6.37 -3.50 -6.71
C ALA A 127 -6.26 -3.11 -8.19
N LEU A 128 -5.57 -2.02 -8.50
CA LEU A 128 -5.30 -1.61 -9.90
C LEU A 128 -4.53 -2.67 -10.69
N GLY A 129 -3.72 -3.47 -10.01
CA GLY A 129 -2.92 -4.53 -10.65
C GLY A 129 -3.66 -5.85 -10.86
N CYS A 130 -4.76 -6.13 -10.16
CA CYS A 130 -5.45 -7.42 -10.20
C CYS A 130 -6.96 -7.34 -10.45
N GLY A 131 -7.55 -6.13 -10.48
CA GLY A 131 -8.97 -5.95 -10.77
C GLY A 131 -9.35 -6.41 -12.17
N GLY A 132 -10.50 -7.06 -12.30
CA GLY A 132 -11.03 -7.57 -13.57
C GLY A 132 -11.79 -6.51 -14.38
N GLY A 133 -12.18 -5.40 -13.76
CA GLY A 133 -12.81 -4.26 -14.41
C GLY A 133 -14.33 -4.33 -14.60
N TYR A 134 -15.00 -5.27 -13.94
CA TYR A 134 -16.45 -5.44 -14.08
C TYR A 134 -17.17 -5.53 -12.73
N GLY A 135 -18.31 -4.82 -12.64
CA GLY A 135 -19.17 -4.87 -11.46
C GLY A 135 -18.47 -4.30 -10.22
N VAL A 136 -18.87 -4.78 -9.05
CA VAL A 136 -18.24 -4.43 -7.77
C VAL A 136 -17.21 -5.49 -7.41
N GLU A 137 -15.97 -5.08 -7.22
CA GLU A 137 -14.86 -5.95 -6.86
C GLU A 137 -14.28 -5.52 -5.51
N LEU A 138 -14.15 -6.48 -4.61
CA LEU A 138 -13.46 -6.30 -3.33
C LEU A 138 -12.09 -6.96 -3.41
N ILE A 139 -11.06 -6.16 -3.36
CA ILE A 139 -9.67 -6.63 -3.37
C ILE A 139 -9.13 -6.57 -1.95
N VAL A 140 -8.80 -7.74 -1.41
CA VAL A 140 -8.28 -7.88 -0.04
C VAL A 140 -6.82 -8.26 -0.09
N THR A 141 -5.98 -7.48 0.58
CA THR A 141 -4.57 -7.80 0.76
C THR A 141 -4.34 -8.36 2.16
N LEU A 142 -3.72 -9.54 2.24
CA LEU A 142 -3.39 -10.21 3.50
C LEU A 142 -1.87 -10.38 3.58
N GLY A 143 -1.26 -9.61 4.46
CA GLY A 143 0.18 -9.61 4.70
C GLY A 143 0.48 -9.38 6.16
N THR A 144 1.30 -8.40 6.50
CA THR A 144 1.54 -7.98 7.89
C THR A 144 0.25 -7.60 8.60
N GLY A 145 -0.68 -6.97 7.87
CA GLY A 145 -2.03 -6.61 8.27
C GLY A 145 -3.04 -6.99 7.19
N CYS A 146 -4.16 -6.28 7.17
CA CYS A 146 -5.26 -6.45 6.23
C CYS A 146 -5.59 -5.13 5.55
N GLY A 147 -5.52 -5.09 4.21
CA GLY A 147 -5.99 -3.97 3.40
C GLY A 147 -7.22 -4.35 2.59
N LEU A 148 -8.09 -3.39 2.34
CA LEU A 148 -9.28 -3.52 1.49
C LEU A 148 -9.28 -2.38 0.47
N ALA A 149 -9.48 -2.72 -0.78
CA ALA A 149 -9.81 -1.78 -1.84
C ALA A 149 -11.11 -2.19 -2.52
N VAL A 150 -11.89 -1.20 -2.94
CA VAL A 150 -13.16 -1.41 -3.65
C VAL A 150 -13.00 -0.84 -5.05
N MET A 151 -13.39 -1.61 -6.05
CA MET A 151 -13.47 -1.17 -7.43
C MET A 151 -14.89 -1.34 -7.95
N VAL A 152 -15.34 -0.38 -8.76
CA VAL A 152 -16.62 -0.45 -9.47
C VAL A 152 -16.37 -0.20 -10.95
N ASN A 153 -16.64 -1.20 -11.77
CA ASN A 153 -16.39 -1.16 -13.22
C ASN A 153 -14.97 -0.70 -13.60
N GLY A 154 -13.97 -1.18 -12.85
CA GLY A 154 -12.55 -0.86 -13.07
C GLY A 154 -12.07 0.44 -12.44
N GLU A 155 -12.94 1.20 -11.77
CA GLU A 155 -12.58 2.45 -11.10
C GLU A 155 -12.46 2.25 -9.57
N LEU A 156 -11.34 2.70 -8.99
CA LEU A 156 -11.14 2.69 -7.55
C LEU A 156 -12.16 3.60 -6.86
N GLN A 157 -12.78 3.08 -5.82
CA GLN A 157 -13.68 3.82 -4.96
C GLN A 157 -12.98 4.21 -3.65
N PRO A 158 -13.38 5.32 -3.02
CA PRO A 158 -12.94 5.64 -1.67
C PRO A 158 -13.32 4.49 -0.72
N ALA A 159 -12.34 3.95 -0.02
CA ALA A 159 -12.54 2.91 0.99
C ALA A 159 -11.79 3.30 2.27
N PRO A 160 -12.34 2.97 3.46
CA PRO A 160 -11.62 3.17 4.71
C PRO A 160 -10.43 2.22 4.81
N ASP A 161 -9.40 2.61 5.58
CA ASP A 161 -8.36 1.69 6.02
C ASP A 161 -8.96 0.74 7.07
N VAL A 162 -9.41 -0.44 6.60
CA VAL A 162 -10.11 -1.40 7.47
C VAL A 162 -9.20 -2.07 8.49
N GLY A 163 -7.89 -2.06 8.28
CA GLY A 163 -6.92 -2.78 9.13
C GLY A 163 -7.06 -2.47 10.61
N THR A 164 -7.30 -1.20 10.95
CA THR A 164 -7.45 -0.72 12.34
C THR A 164 -8.88 -0.82 12.87
N HIS A 165 -9.87 -1.16 12.04
CA HIS A 165 -11.26 -1.27 12.46
C HIS A 165 -11.49 -2.49 13.35
N PRO A 166 -12.39 -2.38 14.36
CA PRO A 166 -12.63 -3.47 15.31
C PRO A 166 -13.36 -4.65 14.66
N THR A 167 -12.97 -5.84 15.07
CA THR A 167 -13.70 -7.08 14.81
C THR A 167 -14.65 -7.40 15.99
N PRO A 168 -15.66 -8.25 15.79
CA PRO A 168 -16.62 -8.58 16.86
C PRO A 168 -16.00 -9.18 18.13
N ASP A 169 -14.81 -9.75 18.07
CA ASP A 169 -14.10 -10.34 19.21
C ASP A 169 -13.12 -9.35 19.90
N GLY A 170 -13.18 -8.07 19.54
CA GLY A 170 -12.41 -6.99 20.19
C GLY A 170 -10.98 -6.80 19.66
N ARG A 171 -10.54 -7.62 18.70
CA ARG A 171 -9.31 -7.37 17.92
C ARG A 171 -9.60 -6.31 16.85
N ASN A 172 -8.58 -5.86 16.11
CA ASN A 172 -8.78 -5.20 14.83
C ASN A 172 -8.51 -6.18 13.68
N PHE A 173 -8.80 -5.76 12.42
CA PHE A 173 -8.59 -6.64 11.27
C PHE A 173 -7.12 -6.95 11.01
N ASP A 174 -6.18 -6.04 11.29
CA ASP A 174 -4.75 -6.33 11.21
C ASP A 174 -4.34 -7.46 12.16
N GLU A 175 -4.83 -7.40 13.40
CA GLU A 175 -4.56 -8.43 14.41
C GLU A 175 -5.24 -9.76 14.09
N ALA A 176 -6.43 -9.73 13.50
CA ALA A 176 -7.20 -10.93 13.20
C ALA A 176 -6.71 -11.63 11.93
N LEU A 177 -6.40 -10.86 10.86
CA LEU A 177 -6.18 -11.36 9.51
C LEU A 177 -4.71 -11.30 9.06
N GLY A 178 -3.85 -10.62 9.82
CA GLY A 178 -2.43 -10.50 9.51
C GLY A 178 -1.65 -11.81 9.66
N GLU A 179 -0.47 -11.86 9.05
CA GLU A 179 0.41 -13.05 9.02
C GLU A 179 0.77 -13.61 10.41
N ARG A 180 0.81 -12.75 11.45
CA ARG A 180 1.06 -13.20 12.83
C ARG A 180 -0.07 -14.08 13.38
N SER A 181 -1.32 -13.73 13.07
CA SER A 181 -2.48 -14.55 13.45
C SER A 181 -2.46 -15.87 12.70
N ARG A 182 -2.19 -15.82 11.40
CA ARG A 182 -2.03 -17.02 10.57
C ARG A 182 -0.94 -17.96 11.11
N ALA A 183 0.23 -17.43 11.44
CA ALA A 183 1.35 -18.22 11.96
C ALA A 183 1.05 -18.85 13.34
N LYS A 184 0.18 -18.21 14.15
CA LYS A 184 -0.22 -18.70 15.47
C LYS A 184 -1.29 -19.79 15.40
N ASP A 185 -2.30 -19.61 14.56
CA ASP A 185 -3.42 -20.56 14.39
C ASP A 185 -4.04 -20.36 12.98
N GLU A 186 -3.61 -21.17 12.04
CA GLU A 186 -4.06 -21.07 10.64
C GLU A 186 -5.54 -21.46 10.47
N VAL A 187 -6.07 -22.36 11.30
CA VAL A 187 -7.46 -22.79 11.20
C VAL A 187 -8.38 -21.64 11.61
N ARG A 188 -8.13 -21.04 12.79
CA ARG A 188 -8.85 -19.87 13.25
C ARG A 188 -8.72 -18.70 12.29
N TRP A 189 -7.51 -18.46 11.78
CA TRP A 189 -7.25 -17.38 10.80
C TRP A 189 -8.11 -17.54 9.54
N ARG A 190 -8.22 -18.75 8.99
CA ARG A 190 -9.07 -19.03 7.83
C ARG A 190 -10.55 -18.74 8.11
N ASP A 191 -11.02 -19.08 9.30
CA ASP A 191 -12.39 -18.78 9.73
C ASP A 191 -12.62 -17.26 9.91
N ASP A 192 -11.64 -16.54 10.46
CA ASP A 192 -11.68 -15.08 10.58
C ASP A 192 -11.72 -14.42 9.21
N VAL A 193 -10.87 -14.86 8.26
CA VAL A 193 -10.87 -14.37 6.86
C VAL A 193 -12.22 -14.61 6.20
N ARG A 194 -12.78 -15.82 6.30
CA ARG A 194 -14.09 -16.14 5.71
C ARG A 194 -15.17 -15.23 6.26
N ARG A 195 -15.26 -15.06 7.59
CA ARG A 195 -16.25 -14.16 8.21
C ARG A 195 -16.11 -12.71 7.77
N ALA A 196 -14.88 -12.22 7.64
CA ALA A 196 -14.63 -10.88 7.15
C ALA A 196 -15.12 -10.70 5.70
N LEU A 197 -14.78 -11.64 4.82
CA LEU A 197 -15.20 -11.62 3.41
C LEU A 197 -16.72 -11.69 3.27
N GLU A 198 -17.40 -12.56 4.04
CA GLU A 198 -18.87 -12.65 4.08
C GLU A 198 -19.50 -11.33 4.55
N GLY A 199 -18.94 -10.72 5.60
CA GLY A 199 -19.38 -9.43 6.11
C GLY A 199 -19.22 -8.31 5.07
N TRP A 200 -18.07 -8.18 4.46
CA TRP A 200 -17.85 -7.15 3.42
C TRP A 200 -18.70 -7.39 2.19
N ARG A 201 -18.87 -8.65 1.75
CA ARG A 201 -19.75 -8.99 0.64
C ARG A 201 -21.19 -8.56 0.93
N SER A 202 -21.69 -8.70 2.16
CA SER A 202 -23.05 -8.28 2.51
C SER A 202 -23.27 -6.76 2.47
N VAL A 203 -22.18 -5.97 2.57
CA VAL A 203 -22.22 -4.49 2.54
C VAL A 203 -22.10 -3.97 1.10
N TYR A 204 -21.26 -4.58 0.29
CA TYR A 204 -20.91 -4.06 -1.03
C TYR A 204 -21.63 -4.77 -2.21
N GLY A 205 -22.36 -5.81 -1.96
CA GLY A 205 -23.14 -6.54 -2.99
C GLY A 205 -22.88 -7.98 -3.08
#